data_fcad25ae254a181abebb400f702b6d90
#
_entry.id   fcad25ae254a181abebb400f702b6d90
#
_cell.length_a   1.000
_cell.length_b   1.000
_cell.length_c   1.000
_cell.angle_alpha   90.00
_cell.angle_beta   90.00
_cell.angle_gamma   90.00
#
_symmetry.space_group_name_H-M   'P 1'
#
loop_
_entity.id
_entity.type
_entity.pdbx_description
1 polymer ?
#
loop_
_entity_poly.entity_id
_entity_poly.type
_entity_poly.pdbx_seq_one_letter_code
_entity_poly.pdbx_strand_id
1 'polypeptide(L)'
;MKTIKGPALFLAQFAGDDAPFNSWDSITKWAADCGYKGVQVPSWDGRLLALDGAASSKDYCDTFKGQAEENGVEVPELSTHLQGQLVAVHPAYDEAFDGFAAPEVRGNPSARLAWAVDQVKKAFSASANIG
;
A
#
# COMPACT_ATOMS: atom_id res chain seq x y z
N MET A 1 -17.49 14.05 0.38
CA MET A 1 -16.78 12.81 0.75
C MET A 1 -17.80 11.84 1.33
N LYS A 2 -17.92 10.64 0.77
CA LYS A 2 -18.78 9.58 1.32
C LYS A 2 -18.07 8.93 2.49
N THR A 3 -18.68 8.90 3.66
CA THR A 3 -18.09 8.28 4.85
C THR A 3 -18.47 6.81 4.90
N ILE A 4 -17.49 5.92 5.03
CA ILE A 4 -17.70 4.50 5.28
C ILE A 4 -18.30 4.31 6.67
N LYS A 5 -19.37 3.53 6.75
CA LYS A 5 -19.96 3.15 8.04
C LYS A 5 -19.59 1.71 8.35
N GLY A 6 -18.56 1.55 9.15
CA GLY A 6 -18.11 0.23 9.60
C GLY A 6 -16.60 0.19 9.80
N PRO A 7 -16.09 -0.93 10.34
CA PRO A 7 -14.66 -1.07 10.57
C PRO A 7 -13.90 -1.24 9.25
N ALA A 8 -12.70 -0.64 9.19
CA ALA A 8 -11.71 -0.88 8.15
C ALA A 8 -10.53 -1.68 8.72
N LEU A 9 -9.95 -2.55 7.89
CA LEU A 9 -8.86 -3.44 8.26
C LEU A 9 -7.56 -3.03 7.59
N PHE A 10 -6.47 -2.92 8.35
CA PHE A 10 -5.14 -2.74 7.80
C PHE A 10 -4.59 -4.07 7.27
N LEU A 11 -4.42 -4.20 5.97
CA LEU A 11 -4.07 -5.46 5.33
C LEU A 11 -2.62 -5.90 5.51
N ALA A 12 -1.69 -4.99 5.81
CA ALA A 12 -0.26 -5.32 5.89
C ALA A 12 0.07 -6.41 6.94
N GLN A 13 -0.76 -6.56 7.98
CA GLN A 13 -0.57 -7.59 9.00
C GLN A 13 -0.93 -9.00 8.52
N PHE A 14 -1.68 -9.09 7.43
CA PHE A 14 -2.23 -10.34 6.90
C PHE A 14 -1.62 -10.72 5.57
N ALA A 15 -1.20 -9.74 4.74
CA ALA A 15 -0.61 -9.98 3.44
C ALA A 15 0.55 -11.00 3.54
N GLY A 16 0.47 -12.07 2.77
CA GLY A 16 1.39 -13.20 2.81
C GLY A 16 1.41 -13.97 1.49
N ASP A 17 2.15 -15.06 1.44
CA ASP A 17 2.33 -15.83 0.21
C ASP A 17 1.27 -16.90 0.00
N ASP A 18 0.48 -17.20 1.05
CA ASP A 18 -0.58 -18.20 1.01
C ASP A 18 -1.96 -17.56 0.88
N ALA A 19 -2.89 -18.28 0.22
CA ALA A 19 -4.28 -17.86 0.14
C ALA A 19 -4.95 -17.88 1.54
N PRO A 20 -5.85 -16.95 1.85
CA PRO A 20 -6.41 -15.90 0.97
C PRO A 20 -5.57 -14.60 0.94
N PHE A 21 -4.37 -14.58 1.49
CA PHE A 21 -3.59 -13.38 1.80
C PHE A 21 -2.60 -12.97 0.69
N ASN A 22 -2.57 -13.71 -0.41
CA ASN A 22 -1.57 -13.59 -1.49
C ASN A 22 -2.06 -12.83 -2.73
N SER A 23 -3.29 -12.34 -2.74
CA SER A 23 -3.83 -11.56 -3.85
C SER A 23 -4.88 -10.56 -3.41
N TRP A 24 -5.05 -9.51 -4.24
CA TRP A 24 -6.05 -8.47 -4.00
C TRP A 24 -7.47 -9.02 -3.91
N ASP A 25 -7.85 -9.88 -4.86
CA ASP A 25 -9.18 -10.46 -4.91
C ASP A 25 -9.48 -11.32 -3.66
N SER A 26 -8.58 -12.23 -3.31
CA SER A 26 -8.84 -13.16 -2.21
C SER A 26 -8.83 -12.50 -0.84
N ILE A 27 -7.93 -11.53 -0.60
CA ILE A 27 -7.84 -10.85 0.69
C ILE A 27 -9.01 -9.89 0.94
N THR A 28 -9.53 -9.24 -0.12
CA THR A 28 -10.70 -8.37 0.00
C THR A 28 -11.98 -9.15 0.25
N LYS A 29 -12.17 -10.31 -0.38
CA LYS A 29 -13.25 -11.26 -0.06
C LYS A 29 -13.20 -11.71 1.39
N TRP A 30 -12.01 -12.15 1.84
CA TRP A 30 -11.81 -12.56 3.22
C TRP A 30 -12.13 -11.44 4.21
N ALA A 31 -11.70 -10.20 3.95
CA ALA A 31 -12.01 -9.07 4.80
C ALA A 31 -13.53 -8.79 4.88
N ALA A 32 -14.24 -8.88 3.75
CA ALA A 32 -15.69 -8.74 3.68
C ALA A 32 -16.40 -9.84 4.47
N ASP A 33 -15.98 -11.10 4.33
CA ASP A 33 -16.52 -12.26 5.05
C ASP A 33 -16.33 -12.11 6.56
N CYS A 34 -15.24 -11.48 7.00
CA CYS A 34 -15.02 -11.11 8.40
C CYS A 34 -15.88 -9.92 8.89
N GLY A 35 -16.66 -9.29 8.00
CA GLY A 35 -17.58 -8.17 8.33
C GLY A 35 -16.97 -6.79 8.21
N TYR A 36 -15.74 -6.64 7.72
CA TYR A 36 -15.13 -5.33 7.46
C TYR A 36 -15.81 -4.63 6.28
N LYS A 37 -15.84 -3.30 6.32
CA LYS A 37 -16.46 -2.44 5.29
C LYS A 37 -15.43 -1.66 4.47
N GLY A 38 -14.20 -1.64 4.93
CA GLY A 38 -13.09 -1.01 4.22
C GLY A 38 -11.78 -1.71 4.51
N VAL A 39 -10.78 -1.44 3.67
CA VAL A 39 -9.42 -1.95 3.83
C VAL A 39 -8.40 -0.84 3.62
N GLN A 40 -7.40 -0.75 4.50
CA GLN A 40 -6.23 0.08 4.32
C GLN A 40 -5.16 -0.74 3.58
N VAL A 41 -4.69 -0.24 2.45
CA VAL A 41 -3.80 -0.96 1.54
C VAL A 41 -2.35 -0.57 1.78
N PRO A 42 -1.43 -1.53 2.04
CA PRO A 42 0.00 -1.25 2.11
C PRO A 42 0.54 -0.96 0.70
N SER A 43 0.97 0.27 0.44
CA SER A 43 1.42 0.70 -0.89
C SER A 43 2.77 0.09 -1.32
N TRP A 44 3.46 -0.57 -0.41
CA TRP A 44 4.74 -1.27 -0.67
C TRP A 44 4.58 -2.74 -1.03
N ASP A 45 3.40 -3.32 -0.87
CA ASP A 45 3.18 -4.74 -1.10
C ASP A 45 2.66 -4.99 -2.52
N GLY A 46 3.57 -5.39 -3.41
CA GLY A 46 3.27 -5.64 -4.82
C GLY A 46 2.31 -6.81 -5.08
N ARG A 47 2.01 -7.65 -4.08
CA ARG A 47 0.98 -8.70 -4.19
C ARG A 47 -0.42 -8.10 -4.19
N LEU A 48 -0.58 -6.94 -3.53
CA LEU A 48 -1.87 -6.28 -3.37
C LEU A 48 -2.03 -5.07 -4.31
N LEU A 49 -0.99 -4.24 -4.45
CA LEU A 49 -1.03 -3.01 -5.24
C LEU A 49 0.25 -2.83 -6.06
N ALA A 50 0.13 -2.76 -7.39
CA ALA A 50 1.24 -2.31 -8.24
C ALA A 50 1.33 -0.79 -8.18
N LEU A 51 2.16 -0.25 -7.27
CA LEU A 51 2.23 1.18 -6.98
C LEU A 51 2.54 2.04 -8.22
N ASP A 52 3.46 1.59 -9.10
CA ASP A 52 3.79 2.31 -10.34
C ASP A 52 2.59 2.37 -11.29
N GLY A 53 1.84 1.28 -11.41
CA GLY A 53 0.59 1.21 -12.18
C GLY A 53 -0.47 2.15 -11.60
N ALA A 54 -0.66 2.12 -10.29
CA ALA A 54 -1.63 2.98 -9.61
C ALA A 54 -1.27 4.47 -9.70
N ALA A 55 0.02 4.80 -9.64
CA ALA A 55 0.49 6.18 -9.75
C ALA A 55 0.31 6.76 -11.18
N SER A 56 0.36 5.91 -12.21
CA SER A 56 0.37 6.34 -13.61
C SER A 56 -0.93 6.10 -14.38
N SER A 57 -1.84 5.27 -13.87
CA SER A 57 -3.05 4.86 -14.58
C SER A 57 -4.31 4.93 -13.73
N LYS A 58 -5.23 5.82 -14.15
CA LYS A 58 -6.55 5.88 -13.55
C LYS A 58 -7.38 4.60 -13.84
N ASP A 59 -7.27 4.06 -15.04
CA ASP A 59 -8.00 2.83 -15.42
C ASP A 59 -7.58 1.63 -14.55
N TYR A 60 -6.27 1.54 -14.22
CA TYR A 60 -5.79 0.57 -13.23
C TYR A 60 -6.46 0.77 -11.88
N CYS A 61 -6.51 2.01 -11.40
CA CYS A 61 -7.11 2.34 -10.10
C CYS A 61 -8.62 2.10 -10.09
N ASP A 62 -9.32 2.39 -11.17
CA ASP A 62 -10.75 2.13 -11.28
C ASP A 62 -11.04 0.61 -11.26
N THR A 63 -10.22 -0.19 -11.94
CA THR A 63 -10.30 -1.66 -11.90
C THR A 63 -9.99 -2.20 -10.49
N PHE A 64 -8.92 -1.71 -9.87
CA PHE A 64 -8.50 -2.10 -8.53
C PHE A 64 -9.58 -1.82 -7.48
N LYS A 65 -10.16 -0.61 -7.51
CA LYS A 65 -11.23 -0.19 -6.64
C LYS A 65 -12.52 -0.96 -6.89
N GLY A 66 -12.89 -1.11 -8.17
CA GLY A 66 -14.09 -1.85 -8.58
C GLY A 66 -14.08 -3.28 -8.07
N GLN A 67 -12.95 -3.97 -8.13
CA GLN A 67 -12.83 -5.33 -7.59
C GLN A 67 -13.03 -5.39 -6.07
N ALA A 68 -12.54 -4.42 -5.30
CA ALA A 68 -12.80 -4.35 -3.86
C ALA A 68 -14.28 -4.11 -3.57
N GLU A 69 -14.91 -3.20 -4.32
CA GLU A 69 -16.35 -2.89 -4.18
C GLU A 69 -17.22 -4.10 -4.53
N GLU A 70 -16.89 -4.85 -5.59
CA GLU A 70 -17.56 -6.11 -5.95
C GLU A 70 -17.45 -7.17 -4.84
N ASN A 71 -16.31 -7.20 -4.15
CA ASN A 71 -16.09 -8.09 -3.01
C ASN A 71 -16.73 -7.59 -1.71
N GLY A 72 -17.28 -6.37 -1.67
CA GLY A 72 -18.04 -5.81 -0.54
C GLY A 72 -17.24 -4.93 0.43
N VAL A 73 -16.04 -4.47 0.04
CA VAL A 73 -15.23 -3.53 0.82
C VAL A 73 -14.85 -2.29 0.00
N GLU A 74 -14.62 -1.16 0.67
CA GLU A 74 -14.11 0.06 0.06
C GLU A 74 -12.61 0.24 0.38
N VAL A 75 -11.91 1.10 -0.39
CA VAL A 75 -10.50 1.46 -0.17
C VAL A 75 -10.44 2.90 0.33
N PRO A 76 -10.53 3.13 1.65
CA PRO A 76 -10.49 4.47 2.21
C PRO A 76 -9.08 5.06 2.32
N GLU A 77 -8.03 4.23 2.30
CA GLU A 77 -6.68 4.68 2.63
C GLU A 77 -5.60 3.79 2.01
N LEU A 78 -4.51 4.44 1.56
CA LEU A 78 -3.22 3.81 1.30
C LEU A 78 -2.26 4.08 2.47
N SER A 79 -1.55 3.06 2.92
CA SER A 79 -0.50 3.20 3.92
C SER A 79 0.88 3.26 3.27
N THR A 80 1.72 4.21 3.71
CA THR A 80 3.09 4.41 3.22
C THR A 80 4.12 4.30 4.32
N HIS A 81 3.79 3.71 5.48
CA HIS A 81 4.65 3.83 6.65
C HIS A 81 6.04 3.19 6.48
N LEU A 82 6.21 2.12 5.69
CA LEU A 82 7.55 1.55 5.45
C LEU A 82 8.43 2.49 4.63
N GLN A 83 7.95 2.97 3.48
CA GLN A 83 8.73 3.90 2.65
C GLN A 83 8.81 5.29 3.30
N GLY A 84 7.72 5.76 3.90
CA GLY A 84 7.59 7.09 4.48
C GLY A 84 8.56 7.34 5.62
N GLN A 85 8.84 6.34 6.46
CA GLN A 85 9.81 6.47 7.54
C GLN A 85 11.26 6.66 7.04
N LEU A 86 11.54 6.31 5.77
CA LEU A 86 12.87 6.47 5.18
C LEU A 86 13.14 7.87 4.62
N VAL A 87 12.14 8.75 4.60
CA VAL A 87 12.27 10.13 4.10
C VAL A 87 13.09 11.02 5.04
N ALA A 88 13.20 10.68 6.33
CA ALA A 88 13.90 11.49 7.33
C ALA A 88 14.63 10.62 8.36
N VAL A 89 15.49 9.71 7.91
CA VAL A 89 16.30 8.86 8.80
C VAL A 89 17.48 9.66 9.36
N HIS A 90 17.61 9.68 10.68
CA HIS A 90 18.79 10.24 11.32
C HIS A 90 20.01 9.33 11.07
N PRO A 91 21.21 9.85 10.74
CA PRO A 91 22.40 9.03 10.38
C PRO A 91 22.77 7.94 11.38
N ALA A 92 22.51 8.14 12.67
CA ALA A 92 22.76 7.12 13.70
C ALA A 92 21.93 5.83 13.54
N TYR A 93 20.89 5.85 12.72
CA TYR A 93 19.97 4.73 12.49
C TYR A 93 19.97 4.21 11.06
N ASP A 94 20.89 4.68 10.22
CA ASP A 94 20.95 4.32 8.80
C ASP A 94 20.97 2.80 8.58
N GLU A 95 21.82 2.08 9.29
CA GLU A 95 21.92 0.63 9.18
C GLU A 95 20.63 -0.09 9.62
N ALA A 96 20.02 0.36 10.70
CA ALA A 96 18.79 -0.24 11.24
C ALA A 96 17.58 -0.06 10.28
N PHE A 97 17.58 1.03 9.50
CA PHE A 97 16.48 1.35 8.58
C PHE A 97 16.68 0.80 7.16
N ASP A 98 17.90 0.35 6.81
CA ASP A 98 18.17 -0.20 5.48
C ASP A 98 17.27 -1.39 5.11
N GLY A 99 16.86 -2.18 6.09
CA GLY A 99 15.97 -3.34 5.88
C GLY A 99 14.60 -2.99 5.29
N PHE A 100 14.15 -1.75 5.45
CA PHE A 100 12.85 -1.27 4.90
C PHE A 100 12.95 -0.75 3.47
N ALA A 101 14.17 -0.58 2.95
CA ALA A 101 14.41 -0.10 1.60
C ALA A 101 14.52 -1.25 0.59
N ALA A 102 14.28 -0.92 -0.68
CA ALA A 102 14.54 -1.83 -1.78
C ALA A 102 16.02 -2.25 -1.79
N PRO A 103 16.32 -3.53 -2.12
CA PRO A 103 17.67 -4.07 -2.03
C PRO A 103 18.74 -3.24 -2.74
N GLU A 104 18.41 -2.66 -3.89
CA GLU A 104 19.31 -1.88 -4.74
C GLU A 104 19.77 -0.54 -4.15
N VAL A 105 19.08 -0.04 -3.12
CA VAL A 105 19.42 1.24 -2.47
C VAL A 105 19.94 1.08 -1.03
N ARG A 106 20.04 -0.16 -0.55
CA ARG A 106 20.58 -0.46 0.79
C ARG A 106 22.05 -0.10 0.88
N GLY A 107 22.49 0.32 2.06
CA GLY A 107 23.87 0.76 2.30
C GLY A 107 24.23 2.12 1.67
N ASN A 108 23.27 2.80 1.04
CA ASN A 108 23.46 4.14 0.46
C ASN A 108 22.34 5.09 0.93
N PRO A 109 22.58 5.85 2.03
CA PRO A 109 21.56 6.74 2.61
C PRO A 109 20.96 7.76 1.63
N SER A 110 21.77 8.31 0.73
CA SER A 110 21.30 9.29 -0.26
C SER A 110 20.39 8.64 -1.32
N ALA A 111 20.77 7.46 -1.83
CA ALA A 111 19.94 6.71 -2.78
C ALA A 111 18.65 6.22 -2.12
N ARG A 112 18.72 5.75 -0.86
CA ARG A 112 17.57 5.33 -0.08
C ARG A 112 16.58 6.48 0.14
N LEU A 113 17.07 7.67 0.50
CA LEU A 113 16.23 8.86 0.64
C LEU A 113 15.54 9.22 -0.69
N ALA A 114 16.28 9.26 -1.79
CA ALA A 114 15.72 9.58 -3.10
C ALA A 114 14.64 8.55 -3.51
N TRP A 115 14.89 7.27 -3.30
CA TRP A 115 13.94 6.21 -3.54
C TRP A 115 12.68 6.37 -2.66
N ALA A 116 12.84 6.61 -1.36
CA ALA A 116 11.72 6.78 -0.44
C ALA A 116 10.82 7.97 -0.82
N VAL A 117 11.42 9.10 -1.18
CA VAL A 117 10.70 10.29 -1.65
C VAL A 117 9.90 9.98 -2.94
N ASP A 118 10.51 9.23 -3.88
CA ASP A 118 9.81 8.79 -5.09
C ASP A 118 8.62 7.90 -4.76
N GLN A 119 8.79 6.91 -3.88
CA GLN A 119 7.71 6.01 -3.47
C GLN A 119 6.54 6.76 -2.81
N VAL A 120 6.83 7.72 -1.94
CA VAL A 120 5.78 8.54 -1.30
C VAL A 120 5.06 9.41 -2.32
N LYS A 121 5.77 10.02 -3.28
CA LYS A 121 5.15 10.78 -4.37
C LYS A 121 4.24 9.90 -5.23
N LYS A 122 4.67 8.69 -5.58
CA LYS A 122 3.85 7.71 -6.29
C LYS A 122 2.59 7.35 -5.50
N ALA A 123 2.70 7.17 -4.18
CA ALA A 123 1.54 6.89 -3.34
C ALA A 123 0.54 8.05 -3.31
N PHE A 124 0.99 9.31 -3.33
CA PHE A 124 0.10 10.47 -3.48
C PHE A 124 -0.64 10.46 -4.83
N SER A 125 0.08 10.18 -5.93
CA SER A 125 -0.53 10.07 -7.26
C SER A 125 -1.53 8.92 -7.32
N ALA A 126 -1.17 7.76 -6.77
CA ALA A 126 -2.06 6.60 -6.69
C ALA A 126 -3.32 6.91 -5.86
N SER A 127 -3.17 7.57 -4.71
CA SER A 127 -4.30 7.97 -3.88
C SER A 127 -5.24 8.93 -4.63
N ALA A 128 -4.69 9.90 -5.36
CA ALA A 128 -5.48 10.82 -6.18
C ALA A 128 -6.23 10.09 -7.32
N ASN A 129 -5.62 9.05 -7.92
CA ASN A 129 -6.24 8.24 -8.97
C ASN A 129 -7.31 7.29 -8.43
N ILE A 130 -7.16 6.76 -7.22
CA ILE A 130 -8.15 5.90 -6.56
C ILE A 130 -9.39 6.74 -6.15
N GLY A 131 -9.20 7.97 -5.70
CA GLY A 131 -10.28 8.91 -5.33
C GLY A 131 -10.62 8.83 -3.85
#